data_62c767ef360bb04d5a5a31865ff52c5e
#
_entry.id   62c767ef360bb04d5a5a31865ff52c5e
#
_cell.length_a   1.000
_cell.length_b   1.000
_cell.length_c   1.000
_cell.angle_alpha   90.00
_cell.angle_beta   90.00
_cell.angle_gamma   90.00
#
_symmetry.space_group_name_H-M   'P 1'
#
loop_
_entity.id
_entity.type
_entity.pdbx_description
1 polymer ?
#
loop_
_entity_poly.entity_id
_entity_poly.type
_entity_poly.pdbx_seq_one_letter_code
_entity_poly.pdbx_strand_id
1 'polypeptide(L)'
;IDSDDSSWDEMEMEATIGYIDAGDSYDFEVQVSLSGSYALASSYVGNSVLAFQVSDDNIIDFVEFEAVVEDNFAVSAQGSGNQDVDNGCTDQDYKVDWDVNIKNFGNLPDDFTVSFDTADAVAAAWSITGADDMTVENLLPKAEDGVYSFNVEMTVPSGLAAGTKHGFSMTVTSVGDSSQTQTQEFSATVVHCYGISMTVDKTKDSADPGASSDFTVTVTNDGNGEDTVSYMTMGAQAWTPSLSEMSSTIASGETGQVVFTLTVPADSSAAAKSGMAMVHAYSEACG
;
A
#
# COMPACT_ATOMS: atom_id res chain seq x y z
N ILE A 1 -10.61 -35.65 34.85
CA ILE A 1 -11.14 -34.83 33.75
C ILE A 1 -10.55 -35.39 32.47
N ASP A 2 -11.38 -35.88 31.60
CA ASP A 2 -10.98 -36.46 30.32
C ASP A 2 -11.49 -35.54 29.23
N SER A 3 -10.63 -35.01 28.34
CA SER A 3 -11.03 -34.20 27.21
C SER A 3 -10.83 -34.99 25.91
N ASP A 4 -11.85 -35.04 25.10
CA ASP A 4 -11.80 -35.69 23.79
C ASP A 4 -11.11 -34.79 22.73
N ASP A 5 -10.81 -33.56 23.07
CA ASP A 5 -10.18 -32.58 22.21
C ASP A 5 -8.89 -32.05 22.84
N SER A 6 -7.80 -32.17 22.09
CA SER A 6 -6.46 -31.73 22.52
C SER A 6 -6.30 -30.20 22.63
N SER A 7 -7.31 -29.42 22.22
CA SER A 7 -7.34 -27.96 22.40
C SER A 7 -7.73 -27.52 23.80
N TRP A 8 -8.25 -28.45 24.63
CA TRP A 8 -8.59 -28.22 26.01
C TRP A 8 -7.46 -28.68 26.93
N ASP A 9 -7.20 -27.90 27.99
CA ASP A 9 -6.26 -28.34 29.01
C ASP A 9 -6.88 -29.44 29.88
N GLU A 10 -6.25 -30.62 29.87
CA GLU A 10 -6.57 -31.70 30.81
C GLU A 10 -6.13 -31.27 32.22
N MET A 11 -7.07 -31.18 33.12
CA MET A 11 -6.81 -30.85 34.49
C MET A 11 -7.33 -31.93 35.44
N GLU A 12 -6.41 -32.79 35.91
CA GLU A 12 -6.72 -33.65 37.05
C GLU A 12 -6.69 -32.84 38.33
N MET A 13 -7.84 -32.69 38.97
CA MET A 13 -7.92 -32.07 40.29
C MET A 13 -8.45 -33.06 41.32
N GLU A 14 -7.62 -33.39 42.27
CA GLU A 14 -8.07 -34.04 43.49
C GLU A 14 -8.21 -33.01 44.63
N ALA A 15 -9.40 -32.92 45.18
CA ALA A 15 -9.63 -32.10 46.38
C ALA A 15 -10.29 -32.96 47.45
N THR A 16 -9.71 -32.94 48.64
CA THR A 16 -10.34 -33.58 49.79
C THR A 16 -11.21 -32.53 50.49
N ILE A 17 -12.51 -32.74 50.44
CA ILE A 17 -13.48 -31.94 51.18
C ILE A 17 -13.49 -32.48 52.62
N GLY A 18 -13.50 -31.57 53.61
CA GLY A 18 -13.59 -31.96 55.01
C GLY A 18 -14.90 -32.64 55.35
N TYR A 19 -15.08 -32.91 56.61
CA TYR A 19 -16.27 -33.58 57.12
C TYR A 19 -17.55 -32.84 56.74
N ILE A 20 -18.52 -33.55 56.15
CA ILE A 20 -19.86 -33.01 55.85
C ILE A 20 -20.82 -33.78 56.79
N ASP A 21 -21.56 -33.05 57.62
CA ASP A 21 -22.54 -33.63 58.54
C ASP A 21 -23.75 -34.20 57.75
N ALA A 22 -24.43 -35.15 58.37
CA ALA A 22 -25.55 -35.80 57.73
C ALA A 22 -26.69 -34.81 57.43
N GLY A 23 -27.02 -34.62 56.15
CA GLY A 23 -28.01 -33.73 55.62
C GLY A 23 -27.46 -32.37 55.19
N ASP A 24 -26.16 -32.08 55.41
CA ASP A 24 -25.49 -30.88 54.89
C ASP A 24 -24.94 -31.10 53.48
N SER A 25 -24.64 -29.98 52.81
CA SER A 25 -24.03 -29.95 51.46
C SER A 25 -22.78 -29.08 51.46
N TYR A 26 -21.89 -29.34 50.54
CA TYR A 26 -20.74 -28.52 50.25
C TYR A 26 -20.74 -28.16 48.75
N ASP A 27 -20.76 -26.84 48.46
CA ASP A 27 -20.74 -26.34 47.09
C ASP A 27 -19.30 -26.03 46.66
N PHE A 28 -18.95 -26.46 45.46
CA PHE A 28 -17.69 -26.09 44.82
C PHE A 28 -17.92 -25.75 43.34
N GLU A 29 -17.04 -24.94 42.82
CA GLU A 29 -17.09 -24.52 41.40
C GLU A 29 -16.00 -25.23 40.62
N VAL A 30 -16.36 -25.76 39.42
CA VAL A 30 -15.42 -26.33 38.45
C VAL A 30 -15.38 -25.36 37.28
N GLN A 31 -14.21 -24.81 37.00
CA GLN A 31 -13.99 -23.93 35.86
C GLN A 31 -13.20 -24.67 34.79
N VAL A 32 -13.72 -24.70 33.57
CA VAL A 32 -13.05 -25.21 32.38
C VAL A 32 -12.64 -24.03 31.52
N SER A 33 -11.38 -23.98 31.13
CA SER A 33 -10.84 -22.92 30.29
C SER A 33 -10.26 -23.49 29.00
N LEU A 34 -10.46 -22.80 27.89
CA LEU A 34 -9.78 -23.09 26.63
C LEU A 34 -8.29 -22.79 26.75
N SER A 35 -7.45 -23.74 26.37
CA SER A 35 -6.02 -23.52 26.22
C SER A 35 -5.74 -23.11 24.76
N GLY A 36 -5.58 -21.83 24.51
CA GLY A 36 -5.20 -21.28 23.21
C GLY A 36 -6.31 -20.52 22.49
N SER A 37 -5.93 -19.85 21.43
CA SER A 37 -6.76 -18.85 20.73
C SER A 37 -7.64 -19.42 19.62
N TYR A 38 -7.63 -20.73 19.36
CA TYR A 38 -8.20 -21.31 18.13
C TYR A 38 -8.83 -22.69 18.34
N ALA A 39 -9.69 -22.83 19.36
CA ALA A 39 -10.50 -24.04 19.43
C ALA A 39 -11.51 -24.07 18.28
N LEU A 40 -11.59 -25.19 17.58
CA LEU A 40 -12.55 -25.39 16.49
C LEU A 40 -13.98 -25.39 17.03
N ALA A 41 -14.92 -24.90 16.23
CA ALA A 41 -16.33 -24.94 16.56
C ALA A 41 -16.81 -26.39 16.76
N SER A 42 -17.75 -26.57 17.65
CA SER A 42 -18.29 -27.88 18.07
C SER A 42 -17.26 -28.80 18.77
N SER A 43 -16.04 -28.33 19.07
CA SER A 43 -15.18 -29.01 20.03
C SER A 43 -15.85 -29.02 21.39
N TYR A 44 -15.75 -30.12 22.10
CA TYR A 44 -16.36 -30.23 23.41
C TYR A 44 -15.43 -30.87 24.42
N VAL A 45 -15.67 -30.59 25.67
CA VAL A 45 -15.10 -31.34 26.77
C VAL A 45 -16.24 -31.89 27.61
N GLY A 46 -16.26 -33.19 27.80
CA GLY A 46 -17.16 -33.87 28.73
C GLY A 46 -16.36 -34.28 29.98
N ASN A 47 -16.84 -33.87 31.13
CA ASN A 47 -16.16 -34.13 32.41
C ASN A 47 -17.07 -34.74 33.40
N SER A 48 -16.51 -35.60 34.24
CA SER A 48 -17.22 -36.22 35.35
C SER A 48 -16.51 -35.88 36.65
N VAL A 49 -17.29 -35.43 37.62
CA VAL A 49 -16.82 -35.29 39.01
C VAL A 49 -17.25 -36.52 39.79
N LEU A 50 -16.28 -37.26 40.28
CA LEU A 50 -16.51 -38.43 41.13
C LEU A 50 -16.32 -38.06 42.60
N ALA A 51 -17.32 -38.30 43.42
CA ALA A 51 -17.22 -38.16 44.86
C ALA A 51 -17.36 -39.50 45.54
N PHE A 52 -16.42 -39.87 46.38
CA PHE A 52 -16.50 -41.07 47.16
C PHE A 52 -16.16 -40.83 48.60
N GLN A 53 -16.78 -41.61 49.47
CA GLN A 53 -16.52 -41.54 50.89
C GLN A 53 -15.18 -42.23 51.18
N VAL A 54 -14.24 -41.49 51.78
CA VAL A 54 -12.88 -41.96 52.09
C VAL A 54 -12.86 -43.19 53.01
N SER A 55 -13.91 -43.38 53.82
CA SER A 55 -14.04 -44.54 54.71
C SER A 55 -14.70 -45.76 54.10
N ASP A 56 -15.33 -45.65 52.91
CA ASP A 56 -15.98 -46.74 52.19
C ASP A 56 -16.04 -46.45 50.68
N ASP A 57 -15.11 -46.96 49.93
CA ASP A 57 -14.94 -46.73 48.48
C ASP A 57 -16.12 -47.26 47.64
N ASN A 58 -17.16 -47.83 48.24
CA ASN A 58 -18.36 -48.28 47.53
C ASN A 58 -19.48 -47.23 47.44
N ILE A 59 -19.32 -46.08 48.08
CA ILE A 59 -20.29 -44.99 47.99
C ILE A 59 -19.75 -43.95 47.03
N ILE A 60 -20.18 -44.04 45.79
CA ILE A 60 -19.75 -43.17 44.68
C ILE A 60 -20.98 -42.56 44.04
N ASP A 61 -20.93 -41.27 43.80
CA ASP A 61 -21.85 -40.53 42.92
C ASP A 61 -21.07 -39.63 42.01
N PHE A 62 -21.61 -39.31 40.84
CA PHE A 62 -20.96 -38.50 39.87
C PHE A 62 -21.94 -37.60 39.13
N VAL A 63 -21.45 -36.45 38.67
CA VAL A 63 -22.17 -35.50 37.79
C VAL A 63 -21.33 -35.31 36.55
N GLU A 64 -21.99 -35.44 35.42
CA GLU A 64 -21.40 -35.11 34.11
C GLU A 64 -21.83 -33.68 33.71
N PHE A 65 -20.88 -32.96 33.13
CA PHE A 65 -21.15 -31.70 32.48
C PHE A 65 -20.40 -31.59 31.16
N GLU A 66 -20.92 -30.78 30.27
CA GLU A 66 -20.37 -30.55 28.94
C GLU A 66 -20.21 -29.06 28.69
N ALA A 67 -19.09 -28.68 28.10
CA ALA A 67 -18.86 -27.35 27.56
C ALA A 67 -18.59 -27.45 26.05
N VAL A 68 -19.25 -26.65 25.27
CA VAL A 68 -19.14 -26.67 23.79
C VAL A 68 -18.60 -25.32 23.31
N VAL A 69 -17.69 -25.36 22.35
CA VAL A 69 -17.18 -24.16 21.68
C VAL A 69 -18.23 -23.64 20.70
N GLU A 70 -18.68 -22.42 20.90
CA GLU A 70 -19.61 -21.77 19.98
C GLU A 70 -18.95 -21.41 18.64
N ASP A 71 -19.79 -21.31 17.61
CA ASP A 71 -19.37 -20.86 16.28
C ASP A 71 -18.88 -19.41 16.36
N ASN A 72 -17.71 -19.15 15.81
CA ASN A 72 -17.16 -17.82 15.70
C ASN A 72 -16.72 -17.56 14.25
N PHE A 73 -17.29 -16.54 13.65
CA PHE A 73 -16.99 -16.10 12.29
C PHE A 73 -16.09 -14.86 12.34
N ALA A 74 -15.02 -14.87 11.57
CA ALA A 74 -14.15 -13.71 11.44
C ALA A 74 -13.32 -13.79 10.15
N VAL A 75 -13.09 -12.67 9.51
CA VAL A 75 -12.32 -12.57 8.27
C VAL A 75 -11.19 -11.55 8.40
N SER A 76 -10.07 -11.84 7.74
CA SER A 76 -9.00 -10.87 7.50
C SER A 76 -8.63 -10.89 6.03
N ALA A 77 -8.54 -9.70 5.43
CA ALA A 77 -8.04 -9.49 4.08
C ALA A 77 -6.78 -8.62 4.13
N GLN A 78 -5.80 -8.95 3.30
CA GLN A 78 -4.51 -8.25 3.21
C GLN A 78 -4.13 -8.07 1.73
N GLY A 79 -3.23 -7.12 1.45
CA GLY A 79 -2.72 -6.84 0.11
C GLY A 79 -3.00 -5.42 -0.41
N SER A 80 -3.69 -4.59 0.42
CA SER A 80 -4.03 -3.20 0.08
C SER A 80 -2.82 -2.25 0.08
N GLY A 81 -3.02 -1.08 -0.47
CA GLY A 81 -2.08 0.02 -0.39
C GLY A 81 -1.94 0.81 -1.68
N ASN A 82 -1.20 1.91 -1.59
CA ASN A 82 -0.82 2.72 -2.75
C ASN A 82 0.51 2.24 -3.32
N GLN A 83 0.61 2.21 -4.64
CA GLN A 83 1.87 2.01 -5.36
C GLN A 83 2.21 3.25 -6.18
N ASP A 84 3.48 3.64 -6.19
CA ASP A 84 3.97 4.72 -7.01
C ASP A 84 4.38 4.20 -8.40
N VAL A 85 3.99 4.94 -9.43
CA VAL A 85 4.13 4.55 -10.83
C VAL A 85 4.96 5.57 -11.60
N ASP A 86 6.08 5.14 -12.16
CA ASP A 86 6.98 5.97 -12.94
C ASP A 86 6.77 5.79 -14.45
N ASN A 87 5.62 6.24 -14.95
CA ASN A 87 5.30 6.16 -16.38
C ASN A 87 4.85 7.50 -17.00
N GLY A 88 4.93 8.59 -16.23
CA GLY A 88 4.47 9.91 -16.68
C GLY A 88 5.25 10.49 -17.84
N CYS A 89 6.53 10.12 -18.01
CA CYS A 89 7.41 10.55 -19.12
C CYS A 89 7.70 9.43 -20.15
N THR A 90 6.92 8.37 -20.16
CA THR A 90 7.07 7.25 -21.11
C THR A 90 5.82 7.10 -21.98
N ASP A 91 5.99 6.50 -23.15
CA ASP A 91 4.88 6.13 -24.05
C ASP A 91 4.35 4.71 -23.74
N GLN A 92 4.72 4.13 -22.58
CA GLN A 92 4.35 2.78 -22.18
C GLN A 92 3.43 2.83 -20.96
N ASP A 93 2.34 2.05 -21.04
CA ASP A 93 1.51 1.79 -19.88
C ASP A 93 2.29 1.01 -18.82
N TYR A 94 1.96 1.26 -17.56
CA TYR A 94 2.61 0.60 -16.44
C TYR A 94 1.64 -0.34 -15.73
N LYS A 95 2.15 -1.47 -15.26
CA LYS A 95 1.37 -2.46 -14.51
C LYS A 95 1.80 -2.48 -13.07
N VAL A 96 0.84 -2.43 -12.18
CA VAL A 96 1.02 -2.61 -10.74
C VAL A 96 0.22 -3.81 -10.28
N ASP A 97 0.81 -4.59 -9.38
CA ASP A 97 0.26 -5.85 -8.89
C ASP A 97 0.09 -5.81 -7.38
N TRP A 98 -0.97 -6.44 -6.88
CA TRP A 98 -1.18 -6.71 -5.48
C TRP A 98 -1.47 -8.18 -5.25
N ASP A 99 -0.68 -8.80 -4.36
CA ASP A 99 -0.96 -10.12 -3.85
C ASP A 99 -1.98 -10.01 -2.71
N VAL A 100 -3.17 -10.52 -2.94
CA VAL A 100 -4.27 -10.48 -1.98
C VAL A 100 -4.35 -11.80 -1.25
N ASN A 101 -4.49 -11.73 0.07
CA ASN A 101 -4.68 -12.90 0.93
C ASN A 101 -5.95 -12.72 1.77
N ILE A 102 -6.88 -13.66 1.65
CA ILE A 102 -8.07 -13.77 2.49
C ILE A 102 -7.82 -14.90 3.48
N LYS A 103 -8.05 -14.64 4.76
CA LYS A 103 -7.85 -15.61 5.85
C LYS A 103 -9.13 -15.73 6.67
N ASN A 104 -9.53 -16.96 6.93
CA ASN A 104 -10.59 -17.24 7.87
C ASN A 104 -10.02 -17.23 9.30
N PHE A 105 -10.38 -16.22 10.09
CA PHE A 105 -10.02 -16.12 11.51
C PHE A 105 -11.11 -16.65 12.44
N GLY A 106 -12.18 -17.21 11.88
CA GLY A 106 -13.17 -17.96 12.62
C GLY A 106 -12.63 -19.30 13.12
N ASN A 107 -13.48 -20.09 13.75
CA ASN A 107 -13.17 -21.40 14.29
C ASN A 107 -13.86 -22.55 13.55
N LEU A 108 -14.45 -22.28 12.40
CA LEU A 108 -15.09 -23.28 11.52
C LEU A 108 -14.85 -22.91 10.05
N PRO A 109 -14.98 -23.87 9.11
CA PRO A 109 -14.97 -23.57 7.68
C PRO A 109 -16.10 -22.59 7.33
N ASP A 110 -15.78 -21.61 6.47
CA ASP A 110 -16.75 -20.60 6.05
C ASP A 110 -16.59 -20.29 4.56
N ASP A 111 -17.66 -19.80 3.95
CA ASP A 111 -17.66 -19.24 2.62
C ASP A 111 -17.50 -17.72 2.72
N PHE A 112 -16.77 -17.11 1.80
CA PHE A 112 -16.60 -15.67 1.74
C PHE A 112 -16.99 -15.12 0.38
N THR A 113 -17.88 -14.15 0.37
CA THR A 113 -18.14 -13.35 -0.84
C THR A 113 -17.11 -12.25 -0.95
N VAL A 114 -16.53 -12.10 -2.13
CA VAL A 114 -15.57 -11.05 -2.48
C VAL A 114 -16.20 -10.19 -3.56
N SER A 115 -16.34 -8.90 -3.31
CA SER A 115 -16.84 -7.93 -4.28
C SER A 115 -15.86 -6.79 -4.49
N PHE A 116 -15.82 -6.25 -5.71
CA PHE A 116 -14.93 -5.17 -6.10
C PHE A 116 -15.71 -3.93 -6.54
N ASP A 117 -15.28 -2.77 -6.09
CA ASP A 117 -15.69 -1.48 -6.66
C ASP A 117 -14.51 -0.88 -7.43
N THR A 118 -14.58 -0.99 -8.76
CA THR A 118 -13.56 -0.52 -9.70
C THR A 118 -13.96 0.77 -10.42
N ALA A 119 -15.08 1.39 -10.04
CA ALA A 119 -15.69 2.49 -10.80
C ALA A 119 -14.77 3.70 -10.96
N ASP A 120 -13.97 4.05 -9.95
CA ASP A 120 -13.03 5.18 -10.02
C ASP A 120 -11.94 4.94 -11.07
N ALA A 121 -11.24 3.81 -11.02
CA ALA A 121 -10.19 3.48 -11.98
C ALA A 121 -10.74 3.33 -13.41
N VAL A 122 -11.87 2.64 -13.56
CA VAL A 122 -12.50 2.44 -14.88
C VAL A 122 -12.97 3.76 -15.49
N ALA A 123 -13.52 4.68 -14.69
CA ALA A 123 -13.91 6.01 -15.18
C ALA A 123 -12.72 6.83 -15.68
N ALA A 124 -11.53 6.59 -15.12
CA ALA A 124 -10.26 7.19 -15.55
C ALA A 124 -9.58 6.44 -16.69
N ALA A 125 -10.22 5.41 -17.28
CA ALA A 125 -9.67 4.52 -18.29
C ALA A 125 -8.46 3.67 -17.84
N TRP A 126 -8.30 3.45 -16.52
CA TRP A 126 -7.35 2.47 -15.98
C TRP A 126 -8.01 1.08 -16.01
N SER A 127 -7.31 0.09 -16.51
CA SER A 127 -7.86 -1.26 -16.58
C SER A 127 -7.42 -2.10 -15.37
N ILE A 128 -8.34 -2.91 -14.87
CA ILE A 128 -8.07 -3.81 -13.74
C ILE A 128 -8.36 -5.24 -14.21
N THR A 129 -7.50 -6.17 -13.85
CA THR A 129 -7.66 -7.61 -14.09
C THR A 129 -7.53 -8.38 -12.78
N GLY A 130 -8.30 -9.46 -12.64
CA GLY A 130 -8.33 -10.24 -11.39
C GLY A 130 -9.24 -9.64 -10.30
N ALA A 131 -10.02 -8.60 -10.61
CA ALA A 131 -10.99 -7.97 -9.73
C ALA A 131 -12.43 -8.32 -10.12
N ASP A 132 -12.69 -9.59 -10.37
CA ASP A 132 -14.04 -10.10 -10.60
C ASP A 132 -14.67 -10.55 -9.28
N ASP A 133 -15.95 -10.24 -9.09
CA ASP A 133 -16.70 -10.71 -7.92
C ASP A 133 -16.69 -12.24 -7.89
N MET A 134 -16.39 -12.80 -6.73
CA MET A 134 -16.25 -14.25 -6.55
C MET A 134 -16.72 -14.72 -5.18
N THR A 135 -16.85 -16.03 -5.02
CA THR A 135 -17.04 -16.69 -3.74
C THR A 135 -15.86 -17.62 -3.48
N VAL A 136 -15.24 -17.48 -2.32
CA VAL A 136 -14.25 -18.42 -1.80
C VAL A 136 -15.00 -19.42 -0.95
N GLU A 137 -15.13 -20.65 -1.45
CA GLU A 137 -15.93 -21.69 -0.80
C GLU A 137 -15.09 -22.50 0.18
N ASN A 138 -15.70 -22.83 1.32
CA ASN A 138 -15.18 -23.76 2.32
C ASN A 138 -13.73 -23.45 2.75
N LEU A 139 -13.45 -22.15 3.01
CA LEU A 139 -12.14 -21.74 3.53
C LEU A 139 -11.99 -22.20 4.97
N LEU A 140 -11.01 -23.09 5.21
CA LEU A 140 -10.74 -23.64 6.53
C LEU A 140 -10.36 -22.56 7.54
N PRO A 141 -10.56 -22.79 8.85
CA PRO A 141 -10.05 -21.88 9.88
C PRO A 141 -8.53 -21.67 9.77
N LYS A 142 -8.04 -20.51 10.22
CA LYS A 142 -6.60 -20.21 10.24
C LYS A 142 -5.78 -21.25 10.98
N ALA A 143 -6.34 -21.89 12.00
CA ALA A 143 -5.70 -22.98 12.73
C ALA A 143 -5.39 -24.20 11.83
N GLU A 144 -6.09 -24.32 10.70
CA GLU A 144 -5.92 -25.36 9.68
C GLU A 144 -5.33 -24.80 8.38
N ASP A 145 -4.54 -23.70 8.46
CA ASP A 145 -3.88 -23.02 7.34
C ASP A 145 -4.84 -22.44 6.28
N GLY A 146 -6.06 -22.07 6.68
CA GLY A 146 -7.09 -21.51 5.81
C GLY A 146 -6.72 -20.14 5.26
N VAL A 147 -6.07 -20.13 4.09
CA VAL A 147 -5.69 -18.92 3.33
C VAL A 147 -6.06 -19.11 1.86
N TYR A 148 -6.75 -18.12 1.30
CA TYR A 148 -6.98 -18.02 -0.13
C TYR A 148 -6.21 -16.84 -0.69
N SER A 149 -5.38 -17.07 -1.71
CA SER A 149 -4.50 -16.07 -2.32
C SER A 149 -4.78 -15.90 -3.79
N PHE A 150 -4.79 -14.66 -4.27
CA PHE A 150 -4.91 -14.32 -5.68
C PHE A 150 -4.20 -12.99 -5.96
N ASN A 151 -4.01 -12.67 -7.23
CA ASN A 151 -3.37 -11.44 -7.68
C ASN A 151 -4.38 -10.53 -8.38
N VAL A 152 -4.28 -9.22 -8.13
CA VAL A 152 -5.00 -8.17 -8.86
C VAL A 152 -3.98 -7.27 -9.52
N GLU A 153 -4.11 -7.07 -10.83
CA GLU A 153 -3.25 -6.19 -11.62
C GLU A 153 -4.04 -4.96 -12.08
N MET A 154 -3.46 -3.77 -11.95
CA MET A 154 -3.99 -2.55 -12.53
C MET A 154 -3.01 -2.00 -13.57
N THR A 155 -3.50 -1.67 -14.74
CA THR A 155 -2.72 -1.01 -15.79
C THR A 155 -3.00 0.48 -15.78
N VAL A 156 -1.95 1.26 -15.55
CA VAL A 156 -1.94 2.72 -15.51
C VAL A 156 -1.52 3.23 -16.88
N PRO A 157 -2.37 4.02 -17.58
CA PRO A 157 -2.02 4.59 -18.88
C PRO A 157 -0.78 5.48 -18.81
N SER A 158 -0.04 5.53 -19.91
CA SER A 158 1.12 6.41 -20.06
C SER A 158 0.73 7.90 -20.20
N GLY A 159 1.71 8.81 -20.02
CA GLY A 159 1.55 10.23 -20.28
C GLY A 159 0.64 11.00 -19.31
N LEU A 160 0.38 10.46 -18.14
CA LEU A 160 -0.45 11.11 -17.13
C LEU A 160 0.34 12.16 -16.33
N ALA A 161 -0.36 13.18 -15.85
CA ALA A 161 0.22 14.20 -15.01
C ALA A 161 0.68 13.65 -13.66
N ALA A 162 1.76 14.24 -13.12
CA ALA A 162 2.25 13.91 -11.77
C ALA A 162 1.15 14.11 -10.73
N GLY A 163 1.07 13.18 -9.77
CA GLY A 163 0.06 13.17 -8.72
C GLY A 163 -1.30 12.61 -9.14
N THR A 164 -1.49 12.23 -10.42
CA THR A 164 -2.70 11.51 -10.83
C THR A 164 -2.80 10.22 -10.05
N LYS A 165 -3.96 10.02 -9.37
CA LYS A 165 -4.18 8.88 -8.50
C LYS A 165 -5.58 8.33 -8.72
N HIS A 166 -5.67 7.03 -8.96
CA HIS A 166 -6.92 6.28 -9.01
C HIS A 166 -6.75 4.93 -8.33
N GLY A 167 -7.88 4.30 -8.02
CA GLY A 167 -7.87 3.03 -7.32
C GLY A 167 -9.18 2.25 -7.42
N PHE A 168 -9.26 1.22 -6.62
CA PHE A 168 -10.42 0.38 -6.44
C PHE A 168 -10.48 -0.12 -5.01
N SER A 169 -11.65 -0.62 -4.59
CA SER A 169 -11.78 -1.29 -3.30
C SER A 169 -12.25 -2.73 -3.47
N MET A 170 -11.90 -3.55 -2.50
CA MET A 170 -12.35 -4.92 -2.35
C MET A 170 -13.02 -5.09 -1.00
N THR A 171 -14.20 -5.69 -0.99
CA THR A 171 -14.92 -6.03 0.24
C THR A 171 -15.09 -7.54 0.32
N VAL A 172 -14.67 -8.10 1.44
CA VAL A 172 -14.81 -9.53 1.78
C VAL A 172 -15.81 -9.65 2.91
N THR A 173 -16.81 -10.50 2.73
CA THR A 173 -17.88 -10.73 3.71
C THR A 173 -18.06 -12.22 3.97
N SER A 174 -18.12 -12.61 5.24
CA SER A 174 -18.46 -13.97 5.66
C SER A 174 -19.91 -14.30 5.27
N VAL A 175 -20.14 -15.51 4.77
CA VAL A 175 -21.48 -16.00 4.47
C VAL A 175 -22.15 -16.52 5.74
N GLY A 176 -21.39 -17.11 6.66
CA GLY A 176 -21.89 -17.58 7.94
C GLY A 176 -22.36 -16.45 8.87
N ASP A 177 -21.67 -15.31 8.85
CA ASP A 177 -22.06 -14.09 9.56
C ASP A 177 -21.78 -12.84 8.71
N SER A 178 -22.80 -12.31 8.05
CA SER A 178 -22.67 -11.15 7.18
C SER A 178 -22.28 -9.84 7.87
N SER A 179 -22.24 -9.81 9.21
CA SER A 179 -21.69 -8.68 9.97
C SER A 179 -20.16 -8.67 9.96
N GLN A 180 -19.54 -9.81 9.67
CA GLN A 180 -18.09 -9.98 9.55
C GLN A 180 -17.66 -9.60 8.13
N THR A 181 -17.21 -8.37 7.97
CA THR A 181 -16.79 -7.82 6.69
C THR A 181 -15.50 -7.04 6.82
N GLN A 182 -14.66 -7.08 5.78
CA GLN A 182 -13.45 -6.27 5.66
C GLN A 182 -13.35 -5.63 4.29
N THR A 183 -13.03 -4.33 4.26
CA THR A 183 -12.76 -3.60 3.02
C THR A 183 -11.27 -3.24 2.95
N GLN A 184 -10.68 -3.40 1.76
CA GLN A 184 -9.31 -3.06 1.44
C GLN A 184 -9.29 -2.08 0.27
N GLU A 185 -8.44 -1.03 0.39
CA GLU A 185 -8.28 0.00 -0.64
C GLU A 185 -6.96 -0.20 -1.38
N PHE A 186 -7.02 -0.13 -2.70
CA PHE A 186 -5.89 -0.27 -3.61
C PHE A 186 -5.81 0.96 -4.49
N SER A 187 -4.64 1.51 -4.68
CA SER A 187 -4.46 2.68 -5.54
C SER A 187 -3.06 2.73 -6.15
N ALA A 188 -2.94 3.43 -7.27
CA ALA A 188 -1.65 3.80 -7.82
C ALA A 188 -1.58 5.32 -8.00
N THR A 189 -0.39 5.87 -7.83
CA THR A 189 -0.12 7.30 -7.98
C THR A 189 1.02 7.50 -8.97
N VAL A 190 0.77 8.30 -9.99
CA VAL A 190 1.81 8.67 -10.98
C VAL A 190 2.79 9.63 -10.31
N VAL A 191 4.07 9.23 -10.26
CA VAL A 191 5.11 10.07 -9.70
C VAL A 191 5.55 11.17 -10.67
N HIS A 192 6.20 12.20 -10.14
CA HIS A 192 6.76 13.26 -10.96
C HIS A 192 8.03 12.76 -11.65
N CYS A 193 8.05 12.85 -12.98
CA CYS A 193 9.25 12.69 -13.78
C CYS A 193 9.68 14.03 -14.35
N TYR A 194 10.96 14.28 -14.39
CA TYR A 194 11.56 15.54 -14.83
C TYR A 194 12.25 15.36 -16.17
N GLY A 195 12.09 16.35 -17.04
CA GLY A 195 12.75 16.38 -18.34
C GLY A 195 12.76 17.80 -18.89
N ILE A 196 13.88 18.23 -19.43
CA ILE A 196 14.00 19.53 -20.09
C ILE A 196 14.74 19.41 -21.41
N SER A 197 14.31 20.16 -22.41
CA SER A 197 15.03 20.36 -23.65
C SER A 197 15.19 21.86 -23.96
N MET A 198 16.20 22.19 -24.74
CA MET A 198 16.51 23.59 -25.09
C MET A 198 16.74 23.77 -26.57
N THR A 199 16.28 24.92 -27.08
CA THR A 199 16.60 25.44 -28.41
C THR A 199 17.03 26.90 -28.31
N VAL A 200 17.76 27.39 -29.32
CA VAL A 200 18.19 28.76 -29.41
C VAL A 200 17.87 29.31 -30.81
N ASP A 201 17.47 30.55 -30.87
CA ASP A 201 17.10 31.23 -32.13
C ASP A 201 18.26 31.34 -33.12
N LYS A 202 19.47 31.55 -32.60
CA LYS A 202 20.72 31.65 -33.41
C LYS A 202 21.92 31.20 -32.56
N THR A 203 22.91 30.59 -33.20
CA THR A 203 24.13 30.08 -32.56
C THR A 203 25.33 31.02 -32.81
N LYS A 204 25.18 32.05 -33.64
CA LYS A 204 26.20 33.02 -33.96
C LYS A 204 25.59 34.40 -34.22
N ASP A 205 26.29 35.41 -33.79
CA ASP A 205 25.96 36.78 -34.10
C ASP A 205 27.25 37.63 -34.07
N SER A 206 27.17 38.89 -34.53
CA SER A 206 28.25 39.83 -34.53
C SER A 206 27.78 41.15 -33.91
N ALA A 207 28.64 41.76 -33.10
CA ALA A 207 28.42 43.05 -32.50
C ALA A 207 29.71 43.86 -32.52
N ASP A 208 29.59 45.19 -32.60
CA ASP A 208 30.73 46.08 -32.51
C ASP A 208 31.34 46.11 -31.10
N PRO A 209 32.60 46.48 -30.92
CA PRO A 209 33.19 46.68 -29.61
C PRO A 209 32.37 47.60 -28.73
N GLY A 210 32.01 47.14 -27.53
CA GLY A 210 31.10 47.83 -26.59
C GLY A 210 29.61 47.57 -26.81
N ALA A 211 29.22 46.88 -27.88
CA ALA A 211 27.83 46.52 -28.13
C ALA A 211 27.54 45.10 -27.62
N SER A 212 26.27 44.72 -27.56
CA SER A 212 25.77 43.44 -27.12
C SER A 212 25.07 42.69 -28.23
N SER A 213 25.07 41.35 -28.14
CA SER A 213 24.26 40.49 -28.97
C SER A 213 23.37 39.61 -28.07
N ASP A 214 22.09 39.55 -28.42
CA ASP A 214 21.08 38.79 -27.68
C ASP A 214 20.77 37.48 -28.42
N PHE A 215 20.61 36.42 -27.64
CA PHE A 215 20.23 35.09 -28.07
C PHE A 215 19.01 34.65 -27.25
N THR A 216 17.91 34.30 -27.93
CA THR A 216 16.73 33.81 -27.26
C THR A 216 16.83 32.30 -27.09
N VAL A 217 16.94 31.87 -25.84
CA VAL A 217 16.93 30.44 -25.48
C VAL A 217 15.50 30.09 -25.09
N THR A 218 14.93 29.08 -25.76
CA THR A 218 13.64 28.50 -25.42
C THR A 218 13.88 27.18 -24.72
N VAL A 219 13.30 27.03 -23.54
CA VAL A 219 13.38 25.83 -22.70
C VAL A 219 12.00 25.20 -22.66
N THR A 220 11.91 23.91 -22.92
CA THR A 220 10.68 23.13 -22.84
C THR A 220 10.76 22.23 -21.62
N ASN A 221 9.68 22.18 -20.84
CA ASN A 221 9.50 21.17 -19.80
C ASN A 221 8.90 19.91 -20.43
N ASP A 222 9.72 18.88 -20.62
CA ASP A 222 9.33 17.58 -21.18
C ASP A 222 8.84 16.61 -20.07
N GLY A 223 8.78 17.07 -18.81
CA GLY A 223 8.28 16.31 -17.66
C GLY A 223 6.75 16.26 -17.60
N ASN A 224 6.21 15.48 -16.67
CA ASN A 224 4.77 15.31 -16.48
C ASN A 224 4.15 16.21 -15.40
N GLY A 225 4.92 17.14 -14.83
CA GLY A 225 4.45 18.11 -13.85
C GLY A 225 5.16 19.45 -14.01
N GLU A 226 4.71 20.47 -13.28
CA GLU A 226 5.36 21.76 -13.23
C GLU A 226 6.79 21.64 -12.68
N ASP A 227 7.76 22.30 -13.31
CA ASP A 227 9.15 22.30 -12.88
C ASP A 227 9.73 23.72 -12.80
N THR A 228 10.62 23.96 -11.85
CA THR A 228 11.42 25.17 -11.77
C THR A 228 12.81 24.91 -12.35
N VAL A 229 13.09 25.58 -13.46
CA VAL A 229 14.34 25.46 -14.20
C VAL A 229 15.23 26.64 -13.87
N SER A 230 16.43 26.35 -13.39
CA SER A 230 17.48 27.35 -13.15
C SER A 230 18.46 27.46 -14.31
N TYR A 231 18.95 28.65 -14.55
CA TYR A 231 19.83 29.02 -15.66
C TYR A 231 21.17 29.51 -15.16
N MET A 232 22.23 29.09 -15.83
CA MET A 232 23.58 29.61 -15.59
C MET A 232 24.36 29.78 -16.89
N THR A 233 25.32 30.70 -16.87
CA THR A 233 26.24 30.93 -18.00
C THR A 233 27.63 30.39 -17.69
N MET A 234 28.28 29.84 -18.69
CA MET A 234 29.66 29.35 -18.58
C MET A 234 30.50 29.78 -19.80
N GLY A 235 31.78 30.03 -19.62
CA GLY A 235 32.79 30.06 -20.66
C GLY A 235 33.12 31.41 -21.30
N ALA A 236 32.47 32.48 -21.00
CA ALA A 236 32.64 33.79 -21.69
C ALA A 236 34.05 34.44 -21.44
N GLN A 237 35.07 33.93 -22.08
CA GLN A 237 36.42 34.48 -21.98
C GLN A 237 36.44 35.99 -22.39
N ALA A 238 36.69 36.85 -21.41
CA ALA A 238 36.82 38.30 -21.56
C ALA A 238 35.53 39.05 -22.05
N TRP A 239 34.48 38.36 -22.44
CA TRP A 239 33.19 38.95 -22.78
C TRP A 239 32.24 38.76 -21.60
N THR A 240 31.32 39.68 -21.40
CA THR A 240 30.42 39.65 -20.24
C THR A 240 29.09 39.03 -20.62
N PRO A 241 28.78 37.79 -20.10
CA PRO A 241 27.50 37.17 -20.27
C PRO A 241 26.51 37.66 -19.22
N SER A 242 25.23 37.79 -19.60
CA SER A 242 24.12 37.98 -18.68
C SER A 242 22.86 37.27 -19.15
N LEU A 243 21.98 36.99 -18.22
CA LEU A 243 20.66 36.37 -18.47
C LEU A 243 19.57 37.33 -18.05
N SER A 244 18.44 37.33 -18.76
CA SER A 244 17.28 38.12 -18.39
C SER A 244 16.63 37.69 -17.08
N GLU A 245 16.80 36.39 -16.76
CA GLU A 245 16.34 35.79 -15.51
C GLU A 245 17.23 34.58 -15.12
N MET A 246 17.21 34.22 -13.87
CA MET A 246 18.06 33.12 -13.34
C MET A 246 17.28 31.81 -13.17
N SER A 247 15.96 31.85 -13.14
CA SER A 247 15.07 30.71 -13.11
C SER A 247 13.69 31.05 -13.64
N SER A 248 12.97 30.04 -14.09
CA SER A 248 11.56 30.15 -14.46
C SER A 248 10.81 28.84 -14.09
N THR A 249 9.54 29.02 -13.71
CA THR A 249 8.64 27.89 -13.47
C THR A 249 7.85 27.61 -14.75
N ILE A 250 7.95 26.38 -15.24
CA ILE A 250 7.39 25.95 -16.54
C ILE A 250 6.45 24.78 -16.29
N ALA A 251 5.19 24.92 -16.71
CA ALA A 251 4.23 23.82 -16.63
C ALA A 251 4.62 22.67 -17.58
N SER A 252 4.12 21.45 -17.29
CA SER A 252 4.34 20.27 -18.13
C SER A 252 3.96 20.54 -19.60
N GLY A 253 4.85 20.23 -20.52
CA GLY A 253 4.67 20.43 -21.96
C GLY A 253 4.77 21.89 -22.45
N GLU A 254 4.92 22.86 -21.55
CA GLU A 254 5.01 24.27 -21.88
C GLU A 254 6.47 24.73 -22.06
N THR A 255 6.63 25.97 -22.58
CA THR A 255 7.94 26.55 -22.83
C THR A 255 8.14 27.84 -22.05
N GLY A 256 9.36 28.04 -21.55
CA GLY A 256 9.87 29.32 -21.06
C GLY A 256 10.91 29.90 -22.00
N GLN A 257 11.12 31.22 -21.95
CA GLN A 257 12.16 31.90 -22.74
C GLN A 257 13.07 32.72 -21.82
N VAL A 258 14.37 32.58 -22.00
CA VAL A 258 15.38 33.40 -21.35
C VAL A 258 16.27 34.07 -22.42
N VAL A 259 16.53 35.34 -22.27
CA VAL A 259 17.43 36.06 -23.16
C VAL A 259 18.85 36.00 -22.58
N PHE A 260 19.73 35.42 -23.35
CA PHE A 260 21.16 35.39 -23.08
C PHE A 260 21.81 36.53 -23.85
N THR A 261 22.39 37.49 -23.12
CA THR A 261 23.07 38.67 -23.71
C THR A 261 24.57 38.52 -23.55
N LEU A 262 25.31 38.63 -24.64
CA LEU A 262 26.76 38.64 -24.64
C LEU A 262 27.31 40.00 -25.03
N THR A 263 27.96 40.69 -24.10
CA THR A 263 28.51 42.01 -24.32
C THR A 263 29.98 41.93 -24.73
N VAL A 264 30.29 42.53 -25.89
CA VAL A 264 31.62 42.60 -26.42
C VAL A 264 32.43 43.71 -25.67
N PRO A 265 33.64 43.47 -25.21
CA PRO A 265 34.44 44.55 -24.58
C PRO A 265 34.60 45.79 -25.48
N ALA A 266 34.56 46.96 -24.87
CA ALA A 266 34.66 48.26 -25.59
C ALA A 266 36.09 48.50 -26.12
N ASP A 267 37.05 47.68 -25.78
CA ASP A 267 38.43 47.82 -26.23
C ASP A 267 38.56 47.47 -27.72
N SER A 268 39.21 48.31 -28.49
CA SER A 268 39.47 48.09 -29.91
C SER A 268 40.26 46.80 -30.19
N SER A 269 40.95 46.21 -29.19
CA SER A 269 41.60 44.93 -29.29
C SER A 269 40.61 43.75 -29.40
N ALA A 270 39.31 43.99 -29.11
CA ALA A 270 38.25 42.98 -29.27
C ALA A 270 37.82 42.82 -30.74
N ALA A 271 38.18 43.76 -31.62
CA ALA A 271 37.81 43.68 -33.04
C ALA A 271 38.35 42.41 -33.69
N ALA A 272 37.50 41.74 -34.50
CA ALA A 272 37.80 40.49 -35.19
C ALA A 272 38.12 39.28 -34.29
N LYS A 273 37.78 39.34 -33.02
CA LYS A 273 37.88 38.20 -32.09
C LYS A 273 36.51 37.52 -31.95
N SER A 274 36.54 36.25 -31.53
CA SER A 274 35.33 35.51 -31.18
C SER A 274 35.37 35.17 -29.71
N GLY A 275 34.21 35.29 -29.06
CA GLY A 275 33.95 34.74 -27.73
C GLY A 275 32.96 33.59 -27.82
N MET A 276 33.12 32.64 -26.93
CA MET A 276 32.18 31.52 -26.79
C MET A 276 31.65 31.48 -25.37
N ALA A 277 30.34 31.39 -25.24
CA ALA A 277 29.70 31.15 -23.95
C ALA A 277 28.58 30.12 -24.14
N MET A 278 28.25 29.48 -23.05
CA MET A 278 27.19 28.49 -23.01
C MET A 278 26.14 28.91 -21.97
N VAL A 279 24.90 28.64 -22.29
CA VAL A 279 23.80 28.65 -21.32
C VAL A 279 23.53 27.20 -20.89
N HIS A 280 23.45 26.97 -19.62
CA HIS A 280 23.10 25.72 -19.00
C HIS A 280 21.79 25.90 -18.26
N ALA A 281 20.85 24.98 -18.48
CA ALA A 281 19.60 24.90 -17.74
C ALA A 281 19.53 23.56 -17.01
N TYR A 282 18.96 23.57 -15.82
CA TYR A 282 18.77 22.35 -15.02
C TYR A 282 17.50 22.48 -14.18
N SER A 283 16.83 21.35 -13.95
CA SER A 283 15.70 21.26 -13.03
C SER A 283 16.20 21.38 -11.59
N GLU A 284 15.59 22.23 -10.79
CA GLU A 284 15.95 22.38 -9.36
C GLU A 284 15.62 21.14 -8.53
N ALA A 285 14.63 20.35 -8.96
CA ALA A 285 14.19 19.15 -8.25
C ALA A 285 15.07 17.92 -8.51
N CYS A 286 15.84 17.93 -9.61
CA CYS A 286 16.76 16.83 -9.99
C CYS A 286 18.24 17.16 -9.73
N GLY A 287 18.56 18.35 -9.20
CA GLY A 287 19.90 18.86 -8.97
C GLY A 287 20.69 18.23 -7.84
#